data_09942a35e52df7412e4ee0fe3e830bbd
#
_entry.id   09942a35e52df7412e4ee0fe3e830bbd
#
_cell.length_a   1.000
_cell.length_b   1.000
_cell.length_c   1.000
_cell.angle_alpha   90.00
_cell.angle_beta   90.00
_cell.angle_gamma   90.00
#
_symmetry.space_group_name_H-M   'P 1'
#
loop_
_entity.id
_entity.type
_entity.pdbx_description
1 polymer ?
#
loop_
_entity_poly.entity_id
_entity_poly.type
_entity_poly.pdbx_seq_one_letter_code
_entity_poly.pdbx_strand_id
1 'polypeptide(L)'
;YIACEEEELVLLRIDIGAFRDKPISEPSLEWIRRILAFFREKRKGMILRFSYDLEGKGLEKEPGSIRLVEEHMQQIGEVIREYADDIFAVQGILIGNWGEMHGSRYLTPDAFRTLTDTMIKAVDGACPVAVRKPAQWRELTLGWTEQEKKKLTLFNDGIFGSETDLGTYGTLS
;
A
#
# COMPACT_ATOMS: atom_id res chain seq x y z
N TYR A 1 -5.65 -18.66 9.48
CA TYR A 1 -6.69 -18.27 8.52
C TYR A 1 -8.08 -18.88 8.83
N ILE A 2 -8.15 -19.93 9.60
CA ILE A 2 -9.37 -20.66 9.95
C ILE A 2 -10.47 -19.80 10.62
N ALA A 3 -10.09 -18.65 11.17
CA ALA A 3 -11.01 -17.76 11.90
C ALA A 3 -11.81 -16.76 11.04
N CYS A 4 -11.64 -16.74 9.71
CA CYS A 4 -12.22 -15.73 8.82
C CYS A 4 -13.22 -16.32 7.81
N GLU A 5 -14.05 -17.29 8.22
CA GLU A 5 -15.01 -17.91 7.31
C GLU A 5 -16.22 -17.01 7.01
N GLU A 6 -16.60 -16.15 7.97
CA GLU A 6 -17.78 -15.29 7.88
C GLU A 6 -17.47 -13.89 7.30
N GLU A 7 -16.22 -13.43 7.36
CA GLU A 7 -15.85 -12.12 6.85
C GLU A 7 -15.83 -12.08 5.33
N GLU A 8 -16.42 -11.06 4.76
CA GLU A 8 -16.45 -10.82 3.31
C GLU A 8 -15.21 -10.08 2.81
N LEU A 9 -14.51 -9.34 3.67
CA LEU A 9 -13.36 -8.51 3.37
C LEU A 9 -12.17 -8.87 4.27
N VAL A 10 -10.99 -8.99 3.68
CA VAL A 10 -9.75 -9.29 4.41
C VAL A 10 -8.66 -8.27 4.13
N LEU A 11 -7.87 -7.91 5.14
CA LEU A 11 -6.62 -7.17 4.98
C LEU A 11 -5.45 -8.15 4.91
N LEU A 12 -4.77 -8.18 3.76
CA LEU A 12 -3.59 -8.99 3.54
C LEU A 12 -2.34 -8.12 3.66
N ARG A 13 -1.53 -8.39 4.68
CA ARG A 13 -0.22 -7.76 4.87
C ARG A 13 0.86 -8.68 4.31
N ILE A 14 1.59 -8.20 3.32
CA ILE A 14 2.59 -8.97 2.58
C ILE A 14 3.96 -8.33 2.80
N ASP A 15 4.85 -9.08 3.44
CA ASP A 15 6.24 -8.67 3.66
C ASP A 15 7.09 -8.95 2.42
N ILE A 16 7.74 -7.90 1.92
CA ILE A 16 8.70 -7.95 0.82
C ILE A 16 10.11 -7.53 1.24
N GLY A 17 10.38 -7.46 2.53
CA GLY A 17 11.67 -7.02 3.09
C GLY A 17 12.88 -7.84 2.63
N ALA A 18 12.67 -9.12 2.26
CA ALA A 18 13.72 -9.96 1.67
C ALA A 18 14.25 -9.44 0.31
N PHE A 19 13.54 -8.50 -0.30
CA PHE A 19 13.88 -7.91 -1.61
C PHE A 19 14.41 -6.47 -1.50
N ARG A 20 14.74 -5.98 -0.31
CA ARG A 20 15.22 -4.61 -0.10
C ARG A 20 16.41 -4.18 -0.98
N ASP A 21 17.19 -5.13 -1.48
CA ASP A 21 18.41 -4.89 -2.26
C ASP A 21 18.36 -5.48 -3.68
N LYS A 22 17.21 -6.01 -4.11
CA LYS A 22 17.04 -6.67 -5.41
C LYS A 22 15.57 -6.70 -5.82
N PRO A 23 15.23 -6.87 -7.12
CA PRO A 23 13.86 -7.08 -7.58
C PRO A 23 13.19 -8.28 -6.92
N ILE A 24 11.85 -8.26 -6.84
CA ILE A 24 11.07 -9.40 -6.33
C ILE A 24 11.24 -10.56 -7.33
N SER A 25 11.60 -11.73 -6.82
CA SER A 25 11.81 -12.90 -7.66
C SER A 25 10.48 -13.44 -8.21
N GLU A 26 10.49 -14.02 -9.41
CA GLU A 26 9.28 -14.61 -10.00
C GLU A 26 8.64 -15.69 -9.12
N PRO A 27 9.38 -16.59 -8.44
CA PRO A 27 8.78 -17.52 -7.48
C PRO A 27 8.04 -16.83 -6.34
N SER A 28 8.49 -15.63 -5.91
CA SER A 28 7.83 -14.87 -4.86
C SER A 28 6.59 -14.14 -5.37
N LEU A 29 6.62 -13.62 -6.61
CA LEU A 29 5.42 -13.07 -7.26
C LEU A 29 4.37 -14.15 -7.47
N GLU A 30 4.78 -15.34 -7.88
CA GLU A 30 3.89 -16.49 -8.01
C GLU A 30 3.29 -16.91 -6.65
N TRP A 31 4.07 -16.83 -5.56
CA TRP A 31 3.54 -17.06 -4.23
C TRP A 31 2.47 -16.03 -3.84
N ILE A 32 2.66 -14.76 -4.19
CA ILE A 32 1.64 -13.71 -3.98
C ILE A 32 0.38 -14.05 -4.78
N ARG A 33 0.50 -14.42 -6.08
CA ARG A 33 -0.63 -14.86 -6.91
C ARG A 33 -1.42 -16.00 -6.25
N ARG A 34 -0.73 -16.99 -5.70
CA ARG A 34 -1.37 -18.13 -5.01
C ARG A 34 -2.14 -17.69 -3.77
N ILE A 35 -1.63 -16.73 -3.00
CA ILE A 35 -2.36 -16.16 -1.87
C ILE A 35 -3.64 -15.46 -2.36
N LEU A 36 -3.54 -14.62 -3.38
CA LEU A 36 -4.69 -13.89 -3.91
C LEU A 36 -5.73 -14.84 -4.52
N ALA A 37 -5.29 -15.85 -5.28
CA ALA A 37 -6.14 -16.91 -5.83
C ALA A 37 -6.92 -17.65 -4.74
N PHE A 38 -6.27 -18.00 -3.61
CA PHE A 38 -6.93 -18.63 -2.48
C PHE A 38 -8.08 -17.79 -1.93
N PHE A 39 -7.88 -16.45 -1.76
CA PHE A 39 -8.94 -15.57 -1.26
C PHE A 39 -10.04 -15.34 -2.29
N ARG A 40 -9.71 -15.27 -3.58
CA ARG A 40 -10.68 -15.26 -4.69
C ARG A 40 -11.57 -16.49 -4.68
N GLU A 41 -11.00 -17.69 -4.54
CA GLU A 41 -11.75 -18.96 -4.44
C GLU A 41 -12.71 -18.97 -3.24
N LYS A 42 -12.31 -18.32 -2.14
CA LYS A 42 -13.15 -18.11 -0.95
C LYS A 42 -14.15 -16.96 -1.09
N ARG A 43 -14.21 -16.29 -2.26
CA ARG A 43 -15.06 -15.13 -2.53
C ARG A 43 -14.87 -13.99 -1.52
N LYS A 44 -13.61 -13.75 -1.11
CA LYS A 44 -13.25 -12.67 -0.20
C LYS A 44 -12.79 -11.46 -0.99
N GLY A 45 -13.35 -10.29 -0.69
CA GLY A 45 -12.75 -9.02 -1.09
C GLY A 45 -11.42 -8.79 -0.35
N MET A 46 -10.46 -8.17 -1.01
CA MET A 46 -9.11 -8.00 -0.46
C MET A 46 -8.72 -6.53 -0.37
N ILE A 47 -8.15 -6.14 0.75
CA ILE A 47 -7.33 -4.93 0.88
C ILE A 47 -5.89 -5.41 1.00
N LEU A 48 -4.98 -4.88 0.19
CA LEU A 48 -3.60 -5.29 0.18
C LEU A 48 -2.71 -4.23 0.82
N ARG A 49 -1.75 -4.66 1.65
CA ARG A 49 -0.67 -3.81 2.15
C ARG A 49 0.65 -4.55 2.01
N PHE A 50 1.55 -3.95 1.26
CA PHE A 50 2.93 -4.42 1.13
C PHE A 50 3.86 -3.57 1.97
N SER A 51 4.87 -4.19 2.57
CA SER A 51 5.86 -3.47 3.36
C SER A 51 7.22 -4.15 3.34
N TYR A 52 8.27 -3.37 3.58
CA TYR A 52 9.63 -3.90 3.79
C TYR A 52 9.91 -4.21 5.25
N ASP A 53 9.00 -3.83 6.14
CA ASP A 53 9.20 -3.85 7.58
C ASP A 53 7.93 -4.28 8.33
N LEU A 54 8.08 -5.19 9.27
CA LEU A 54 7.04 -5.64 10.18
C LEU A 54 7.37 -5.34 11.66
N GLU A 55 8.49 -4.65 11.93
CA GLU A 55 9.04 -4.43 13.27
C GLU A 55 9.03 -2.96 13.73
N GLY A 56 8.57 -2.04 12.87
CA GLY A 56 8.64 -0.61 13.13
C GLY A 56 10.01 0.02 12.85
N LYS A 57 10.76 -0.56 11.90
CA LYS A 57 12.13 -0.17 11.53
C LYS A 57 12.24 0.22 10.04
N GLY A 58 11.23 0.90 9.51
CA GLY A 58 11.15 1.25 8.09
C GLY A 58 12.41 1.89 7.55
N LEU A 59 12.96 2.89 8.25
CA LEU A 59 14.23 3.58 7.86
C LEU A 59 15.42 2.62 7.63
N GLU A 60 15.48 1.50 8.37
CA GLU A 60 16.55 0.52 8.29
C GLU A 60 16.27 -0.56 7.23
N LYS A 61 15.01 -0.87 7.01
CA LYS A 61 14.56 -2.02 6.21
C LYS A 61 14.19 -1.66 4.77
N GLU A 62 13.88 -0.41 4.48
CA GLU A 62 13.56 0.06 3.14
C GLU A 62 14.76 -0.05 2.17
N PRO A 63 14.51 -0.24 0.86
CA PRO A 63 15.53 -0.12 -0.16
C PRO A 63 16.30 1.21 -0.07
N GLY A 64 17.59 1.20 -0.33
CA GLY A 64 18.41 2.40 -0.42
C GLY A 64 18.14 3.24 -1.67
N SER A 65 17.49 2.67 -2.67
CA SER A 65 17.18 3.28 -3.97
C SER A 65 15.69 3.42 -4.20
N ILE A 66 15.23 4.63 -4.47
CA ILE A 66 13.83 4.90 -4.86
C ILE A 66 13.44 4.12 -6.13
N ARG A 67 14.37 3.96 -7.08
CA ARG A 67 14.13 3.22 -8.32
C ARG A 67 13.78 1.75 -8.05
N LEU A 68 14.40 1.14 -7.04
CA LEU A 68 14.08 -0.23 -6.66
C LEU A 68 12.68 -0.31 -6.03
N VAL A 69 12.26 0.70 -5.27
CA VAL A 69 10.89 0.78 -4.76
C VAL A 69 9.89 0.90 -5.92
N GLU A 70 10.18 1.75 -6.91
CA GLU A 70 9.36 1.88 -8.12
C GLU A 70 9.28 0.57 -8.93
N GLU A 71 10.40 -0.16 -9.06
CA GLU A 71 10.43 -1.47 -9.71
C GLU A 71 9.55 -2.48 -8.98
N HIS A 72 9.62 -2.54 -7.65
CA HIS A 72 8.73 -3.39 -6.85
C HIS A 72 7.26 -3.03 -7.03
N MET A 73 6.93 -1.72 -7.09
CA MET A 73 5.56 -1.27 -7.37
C MET A 73 5.06 -1.76 -8.74
N GLN A 74 5.91 -1.73 -9.76
CA GLN A 74 5.56 -2.23 -11.09
C GLN A 74 5.31 -3.74 -11.06
N GLN A 75 6.21 -4.51 -10.45
CA GLN A 75 6.07 -5.96 -10.32
C GLN A 75 4.79 -6.35 -9.55
N ILE A 76 4.52 -5.68 -8.43
CA ILE A 76 3.32 -5.89 -7.62
C ILE A 76 2.07 -5.44 -8.38
N GLY A 77 2.14 -4.32 -9.10
CA GLY A 77 1.05 -3.80 -9.90
C GLY A 77 0.59 -4.77 -10.99
N GLU A 78 1.52 -5.50 -11.62
CA GLU A 78 1.18 -6.57 -12.58
C GLU A 78 0.31 -7.65 -11.91
N VAL A 79 0.71 -8.11 -10.74
CA VAL A 79 -0.06 -9.10 -9.98
C VAL A 79 -1.42 -8.54 -9.56
N ILE A 80 -1.49 -7.29 -9.08
CA ILE A 80 -2.75 -6.64 -8.66
C ILE A 80 -3.75 -6.59 -9.81
N ARG A 81 -3.32 -6.23 -11.01
CA ARG A 81 -4.20 -6.16 -12.20
C ARG A 81 -4.84 -7.50 -12.56
N GLU A 82 -4.16 -8.62 -12.29
CA GLU A 82 -4.72 -9.97 -12.52
C GLU A 82 -5.91 -10.29 -11.60
N TYR A 83 -6.06 -9.54 -10.49
CA TYR A 83 -7.07 -9.74 -9.44
C TYR A 83 -7.96 -8.50 -9.21
N ALA A 84 -8.07 -7.61 -10.18
CA ALA A 84 -8.74 -6.32 -10.07
C ALA A 84 -10.17 -6.39 -9.49
N ASP A 85 -10.93 -7.41 -9.87
CA ASP A 85 -12.33 -7.58 -9.44
C ASP A 85 -12.47 -7.95 -7.95
N ASP A 86 -11.40 -8.40 -7.31
CA ASP A 86 -11.41 -8.89 -5.93
C ASP A 86 -10.66 -7.94 -4.97
N ILE A 87 -9.98 -6.91 -5.50
CA ILE A 87 -9.17 -5.99 -4.69
C ILE A 87 -9.87 -4.64 -4.54
N PHE A 88 -10.23 -4.29 -3.29
CA PHE A 88 -10.88 -3.04 -2.95
C PHE A 88 -9.91 -1.85 -2.92
N ALA A 89 -8.70 -2.04 -2.43
CA ALA A 89 -7.68 -1.00 -2.36
C ALA A 89 -6.29 -1.58 -2.06
N VAL A 90 -5.26 -0.83 -2.44
CA VAL A 90 -3.91 -1.02 -1.91
C VAL A 90 -3.64 0.05 -0.87
N GLN A 91 -3.36 -0.35 0.37
CA GLN A 91 -3.01 0.56 1.45
C GLN A 91 -1.52 0.84 1.49
N GLY A 92 -1.18 2.12 1.49
CA GLY A 92 0.19 2.59 1.49
C GLY A 92 0.87 2.46 0.12
N ILE A 93 2.12 2.87 0.09
CA ILE A 93 3.00 2.87 -1.09
C ILE A 93 4.31 2.11 -0.77
N LEU A 94 4.21 0.98 -0.12
CA LEU A 94 5.27 0.08 0.34
C LEU A 94 6.15 0.62 1.47
N ILE A 95 6.24 1.92 1.67
CA ILE A 95 7.20 2.57 2.54
C ILE A 95 6.71 2.77 3.97
N GLY A 96 7.67 2.96 4.87
CA GLY A 96 7.44 3.27 6.28
C GLY A 96 7.27 2.05 7.16
N ASN A 97 7.19 2.32 8.44
CA ASN A 97 6.93 1.30 9.45
C ASN A 97 5.63 0.57 9.09
N TRP A 98 5.69 -0.76 9.01
CA TRP A 98 4.55 -1.63 8.67
C TRP A 98 3.85 -1.29 7.33
N GLY A 99 4.49 -0.51 6.44
CA GLY A 99 3.87 0.01 5.22
C GLY A 99 2.89 1.17 5.45
N GLU A 100 2.92 1.80 6.64
CA GLU A 100 1.98 2.85 7.04
C GLU A 100 2.43 4.28 6.71
N MET A 101 3.44 4.43 5.88
CA MET A 101 3.88 5.72 5.35
C MET A 101 4.35 6.71 6.42
N HIS A 102 4.95 6.21 7.51
CA HIS A 102 5.66 6.99 8.52
C HIS A 102 6.98 6.30 8.89
N GLY A 103 7.97 7.04 9.38
CA GLY A 103 9.28 6.47 9.66
C GLY A 103 9.99 5.97 8.40
N SER A 104 9.91 6.72 7.30
CA SER A 104 10.50 6.41 6.00
C SER A 104 11.47 7.50 5.55
N ARG A 105 12.47 7.12 4.75
CA ARG A 105 13.37 8.06 4.08
C ARG A 105 12.73 8.75 2.87
N TYR A 106 11.60 8.25 2.39
CA TYR A 106 10.90 8.71 1.19
C TYR A 106 9.70 9.61 1.48
N LEU A 107 9.69 10.30 2.64
CA LEU A 107 8.64 11.24 3.03
C LEU A 107 8.90 12.69 2.59
N THR A 108 9.96 12.96 1.83
CA THR A 108 10.09 14.26 1.17
C THR A 108 8.96 14.44 0.16
N PRO A 109 8.43 15.66 -0.06
CA PRO A 109 7.30 15.89 -0.98
C PRO A 109 7.50 15.27 -2.37
N ASP A 110 8.69 15.43 -2.95
CA ASP A 110 9.01 14.93 -4.29
C ASP A 110 9.04 13.38 -4.34
N ALA A 111 9.73 12.74 -3.38
CA ALA A 111 9.81 11.29 -3.33
C ALA A 111 8.44 10.67 -3.06
N PHE A 112 7.69 11.26 -2.13
CA PHE A 112 6.36 10.81 -1.79
C PHE A 112 5.38 10.89 -2.97
N ARG A 113 5.40 12.01 -3.70
CA ARG A 113 4.62 12.19 -4.93
C ARG A 113 5.05 11.20 -6.00
N THR A 114 6.35 11.06 -6.26
CA THR A 114 6.89 10.12 -7.25
C THR A 114 6.42 8.69 -6.98
N LEU A 115 6.54 8.21 -5.74
CA LEU A 115 6.12 6.85 -5.38
C LEU A 115 4.61 6.67 -5.45
N THR A 116 3.83 7.68 -5.03
CA THR A 116 2.37 7.62 -5.14
C THR A 116 1.91 7.55 -6.60
N ASP A 117 2.47 8.40 -7.46
CA ASP A 117 2.18 8.40 -8.90
C ASP A 117 2.59 7.09 -9.56
N THR A 118 3.74 6.53 -9.16
CA THR A 118 4.21 5.23 -9.65
C THR A 118 3.24 4.10 -9.25
N MET A 119 2.80 4.07 -8.00
CA MET A 119 1.86 3.04 -7.55
C MET A 119 0.50 3.15 -8.24
N ILE A 120 -0.04 4.37 -8.40
CA ILE A 120 -1.29 4.61 -9.14
C ILE A 120 -1.18 4.12 -10.60
N LYS A 121 -0.04 4.38 -11.25
CA LYS A 121 0.22 3.89 -12.62
C LYS A 121 0.37 2.39 -12.66
N ALA A 122 1.06 1.80 -11.67
CA ALA A 122 1.29 0.37 -11.61
C ALA A 122 -0.01 -0.43 -11.48
N VAL A 123 -0.95 0.03 -10.66
CA VAL A 123 -2.26 -0.63 -10.53
C VAL A 123 -3.20 -0.34 -11.70
N ASP A 124 -2.94 0.70 -12.49
CA ASP A 124 -3.64 1.05 -13.75
C ASP A 124 -5.18 0.96 -13.66
N GLY A 125 -5.74 1.51 -12.60
CA GLY A 125 -7.19 1.56 -12.36
C GLY A 125 -7.81 0.26 -11.84
N ALA A 126 -7.03 -0.78 -11.58
CA ALA A 126 -7.51 -2.03 -10.97
C ALA A 126 -8.15 -1.78 -9.59
N CYS A 127 -7.58 -0.87 -8.82
CA CYS A 127 -8.11 -0.43 -7.53
C CYS A 127 -7.54 0.93 -7.13
N PRO A 128 -8.16 1.67 -6.18
CA PRO A 128 -7.56 2.87 -5.63
C PRO A 128 -6.34 2.56 -4.76
N VAL A 129 -5.38 3.49 -4.76
CA VAL A 129 -4.28 3.52 -3.79
C VAL A 129 -4.73 4.33 -2.57
N ALA A 130 -4.48 3.84 -1.37
CA ALA A 130 -4.88 4.53 -0.14
C ALA A 130 -3.68 5.14 0.57
N VAL A 131 -3.74 6.44 0.88
CA VAL A 131 -2.76 7.14 1.71
C VAL A 131 -3.30 7.33 3.13
N ARG A 132 -2.40 7.48 4.10
CA ARG A 132 -2.81 7.47 5.51
C ARG A 132 -3.45 8.77 5.98
N LYS A 133 -2.90 9.93 5.56
CA LYS A 133 -3.29 11.23 6.11
C LYS A 133 -4.13 12.04 5.15
N PRO A 134 -5.24 12.65 5.60
CA PRO A 134 -6.01 13.59 4.77
C PRO A 134 -5.17 14.75 4.21
N ALA A 135 -4.15 15.21 4.95
CA ALA A 135 -3.22 16.22 4.47
C ALA A 135 -2.42 15.74 3.25
N GLN A 136 -1.93 14.50 3.27
CA GLN A 136 -1.23 13.89 2.15
C GLN A 136 -2.15 13.78 0.92
N TRP A 137 -3.39 13.32 1.13
CA TRP A 137 -4.37 13.22 0.07
C TRP A 137 -4.65 14.58 -0.58
N ARG A 138 -4.87 15.63 0.22
CA ARG A 138 -5.13 17.00 -0.30
C ARG A 138 -3.95 17.54 -1.10
N GLU A 139 -2.73 17.33 -0.62
CA GLU A 139 -1.51 17.77 -1.31
C GLU A 139 -1.32 17.06 -2.64
N LEU A 140 -1.47 15.75 -2.66
CA LEU A 140 -1.31 14.92 -3.86
C LEU A 140 -2.36 15.21 -4.92
N THR A 141 -3.61 15.45 -4.52
CA THR A 141 -4.74 15.67 -5.42
C THR A 141 -4.96 17.12 -5.82
N LEU A 142 -4.07 18.03 -5.42
CA LEU A 142 -4.16 19.43 -5.80
C LEU A 142 -4.14 19.57 -7.33
N GLY A 143 -5.21 20.16 -7.89
CA GLY A 143 -5.38 20.34 -9.34
C GLY A 143 -5.96 19.12 -10.07
N TRP A 144 -6.25 18.01 -9.37
CA TRP A 144 -6.89 16.86 -9.97
C TRP A 144 -8.39 17.06 -10.19
N THR A 145 -8.90 16.51 -11.28
CA THR A 145 -10.34 16.38 -11.52
C THR A 145 -10.97 15.39 -10.54
N GLU A 146 -12.29 15.44 -10.37
CA GLU A 146 -13.02 14.49 -9.52
C GLU A 146 -12.86 13.03 -9.99
N GLN A 147 -12.66 12.82 -11.28
CA GLN A 147 -12.40 11.47 -11.80
C GLN A 147 -10.98 10.97 -11.44
N GLU A 148 -9.98 11.84 -11.48
CA GLU A 148 -8.63 11.49 -11.06
C GLU A 148 -8.55 11.21 -9.57
N LYS A 149 -9.26 11.97 -8.74
CA LYS A 149 -9.31 11.78 -7.28
C LYS A 149 -9.81 10.39 -6.88
N LYS A 150 -10.59 9.71 -7.70
CA LYS A 150 -11.05 8.34 -7.43
C LYS A 150 -9.91 7.31 -7.42
N LYS A 151 -8.74 7.65 -7.99
CA LYS A 151 -7.55 6.79 -7.97
C LYS A 151 -6.85 6.77 -6.62
N LEU A 152 -7.15 7.76 -5.74
CA LEU A 152 -6.51 7.91 -4.44
C LEU A 152 -7.55 8.01 -3.34
N THR A 153 -7.44 7.17 -2.33
CA THR A 153 -8.34 7.12 -1.18
C THR A 153 -7.56 7.23 0.14
N LEU A 154 -8.24 7.05 1.25
CA LEU A 154 -7.67 7.15 2.59
C LEU A 154 -7.81 5.83 3.35
N PHE A 155 -6.85 5.54 4.23
CA PHE A 155 -7.00 4.54 5.27
C PHE A 155 -6.62 5.11 6.63
N ASN A 156 -7.13 4.51 7.70
CA ASN A 156 -6.86 4.94 9.06
C ASN A 156 -6.61 3.73 9.97
N ASP A 157 -5.36 3.55 10.38
CA ASP A 157 -4.96 2.50 11.32
C ASP A 157 -5.00 2.98 12.79
N GLY A 158 -5.29 4.25 13.00
CA GLY A 158 -5.25 4.87 14.31
C GLY A 158 -6.60 5.10 14.97
N ILE A 159 -7.70 4.57 14.37
CA ILE A 159 -9.07 4.80 14.85
C ILE A 159 -9.19 4.56 16.35
N PHE A 160 -9.67 5.61 17.07
CA PHE A 160 -9.84 5.62 18.53
C PHE A 160 -8.56 5.43 19.36
N GLY A 161 -7.38 5.42 18.74
CA GLY A 161 -6.10 5.28 19.46
C GLY A 161 -5.66 6.57 20.18
N SER A 162 -6.16 7.72 19.74
CA SER A 162 -5.97 9.04 20.36
C SER A 162 -6.98 10.03 19.76
N GLU A 163 -7.03 11.28 20.26
CA GLU A 163 -7.87 12.36 19.72
C GLU A 163 -7.59 12.68 18.23
N THR A 164 -6.40 12.33 17.74
CA THR A 164 -6.00 12.54 16.35
C THR A 164 -5.87 11.24 15.58
N ASP A 165 -6.41 10.14 16.07
CA ASP A 165 -6.25 8.80 15.53
C ASP A 165 -4.77 8.48 15.25
N LEU A 166 -3.95 8.58 16.31
CA LEU A 166 -2.48 8.37 16.26
C LEU A 166 -1.78 9.25 15.21
N GLY A 167 -2.24 10.51 15.08
CA GLY A 167 -1.65 11.49 14.17
C GLY A 167 -2.14 11.41 12.72
N THR A 168 -3.18 10.62 12.43
CA THR A 168 -3.81 10.57 11.10
C THR A 168 -4.37 11.94 10.73
N TYR A 169 -5.01 12.64 11.65
CA TYR A 169 -5.60 13.98 11.44
C TYR A 169 -4.66 15.13 11.84
N GLY A 170 -3.41 14.85 12.18
CA GLY A 170 -2.44 15.85 12.61
C GLY A 170 -2.54 16.19 14.09
N THR A 171 -1.97 17.33 14.50
CA THR A 171 -2.12 17.88 15.84
C THR A 171 -3.38 18.75 15.89
N LEU A 172 -4.21 18.56 16.93
CA LEU A 172 -5.25 19.53 17.24
C LEU A 172 -4.55 20.83 17.67
N SER A 173 -4.75 21.90 16.92
CA SER A 173 -4.28 23.25 17.26
C SER A 173 -5.27 23.95 18.16
#